data_2de7b7c9f653e69e8ff457e983adea38
#
_entry.id   2de7b7c9f653e69e8ff457e983adea38
#
_cell.length_a   1.000
_cell.length_b   1.000
_cell.length_c   1.000
_cell.angle_alpha   90.00
_cell.angle_beta   90.00
_cell.angle_gamma   90.00
#
_symmetry.space_group_name_H-M   'P 1'
#
loop_
_entity.id
_entity.type
_entity.pdbx_description
1 polymer ?
#
loop_
_entity_poly.entity_id
_entity_poly.type
_entity_poly.pdbx_seq_one_letter_code
_entity_poly.pdbx_strand_id
1 'polypeptide(L)'
;MEHIEDWAKVQKHEFENMIVLCANCHARVTTGEIRKDAVRAYKRNLAIINGRYSLYEYRLMEAFYTKMREHPGEPLQAQVAENDYLHIKGMVDDDLLVLRRNPGGMWSFGLPISPMQALLTEAGKKLINSFFNGRDIEN
;
A
#
# COMPACT_ATOMS: atom_id res chain seq x y z
N MET A 1 21.56 9.39 -3.15
CA MET A 1 20.32 9.07 -2.41
C MET A 1 19.79 10.37 -1.85
N GLU A 2 18.50 10.63 -2.04
CA GLU A 2 17.87 11.91 -1.73
C GLU A 2 16.75 11.71 -0.72
N HIS A 3 16.55 12.68 0.19
CA HIS A 3 15.39 12.73 1.07
C HIS A 3 14.24 13.45 0.36
N ILE A 4 13.05 12.90 0.39
CA ILE A 4 11.84 13.52 -0.19
C ILE A 4 11.42 14.72 0.67
N GLU A 5 11.38 14.52 2.00
CA GLU A 5 11.31 15.62 2.96
C GLU A 5 12.70 15.98 3.45
N ASP A 6 12.93 17.27 3.64
CA ASP A 6 14.24 17.79 3.99
C ASP A 6 14.77 17.16 5.28
N TRP A 7 16.03 16.73 5.26
CA TRP A 7 16.72 16.16 6.42
C TRP A 7 16.58 17.02 7.68
N ALA A 8 16.61 18.35 7.53
CA ALA A 8 16.47 19.28 8.63
C ALA A 8 15.14 19.15 9.40
N LYS A 9 14.09 18.62 8.75
CA LYS A 9 12.77 18.41 9.34
C LYS A 9 12.61 17.04 9.97
N VAL A 10 13.14 16.00 9.33
CA VAL A 10 12.88 14.60 9.69
C VAL A 10 13.96 14.04 10.59
N GLN A 11 15.22 14.41 10.37
CA GLN A 11 16.42 13.97 11.12
C GLN A 11 16.52 12.43 11.29
N LYS A 12 15.93 11.67 10.38
CA LYS A 12 15.94 10.21 10.35
C LYS A 12 16.10 9.70 8.92
N HIS A 13 16.87 8.63 8.76
CA HIS A 13 16.99 7.91 7.51
C HIS A 13 15.87 6.86 7.44
N GLU A 14 14.67 7.27 7.05
CA GLU A 14 13.54 6.37 6.83
C GLU A 14 13.49 6.00 5.35
N PHE A 15 13.37 4.70 5.05
CA PHE A 15 13.32 4.20 3.66
C PHE A 15 12.20 4.87 2.85
N GLU A 16 11.07 5.13 3.49
CA GLU A 16 9.91 5.80 2.87
C GLU A 16 10.21 7.24 2.47
N ASN A 17 11.13 7.89 3.18
CA ASN A 17 11.57 9.26 2.88
C ASN A 17 12.79 9.35 1.95
N MET A 18 13.31 8.21 1.47
CA MET A 18 14.53 8.16 0.66
C MET A 18 14.24 7.65 -0.75
N ILE A 19 14.83 8.29 -1.76
CA ILE A 19 14.73 7.89 -3.16
C ILE A 19 16.08 8.09 -3.86
N VAL A 20 16.35 7.27 -4.87
CA VAL A 20 17.50 7.46 -5.76
C VAL A 20 17.02 8.24 -6.99
N LEU A 21 17.60 9.41 -7.21
CA LEU A 21 17.35 10.24 -8.37
C LEU A 21 18.64 10.42 -9.16
N CYS A 22 18.55 10.52 -10.48
CA CYS A 22 19.66 11.00 -11.30
C CYS A 22 19.90 12.49 -11.05
N ALA A 23 21.09 12.98 -11.40
CA ALA A 23 21.47 14.37 -11.14
C ALA A 23 20.50 15.40 -11.74
N ASN A 24 19.98 15.10 -12.95
CA ASN A 24 19.01 15.99 -13.61
C ASN A 24 17.66 16.02 -12.84
N CYS A 25 17.14 14.86 -12.45
CA CYS A 25 15.90 14.81 -11.67
C CYS A 25 16.08 15.46 -10.30
N HIS A 26 17.24 15.25 -9.63
CA HIS A 26 17.55 15.93 -8.38
C HIS A 26 17.52 17.46 -8.52
N ALA A 27 18.20 18.01 -9.53
CA ALA A 27 18.20 19.46 -9.79
C ALA A 27 16.76 19.99 -10.01
N ARG A 28 15.93 19.28 -10.76
CA ARG A 28 14.53 19.67 -11.04
C ARG A 28 13.65 19.61 -9.80
N VAL A 29 13.88 18.65 -8.89
CA VAL A 29 13.18 18.61 -7.60
C VAL A 29 13.62 19.77 -6.71
N THR A 30 14.93 20.07 -6.66
CA THR A 30 15.48 21.18 -5.86
C THR A 30 14.97 22.53 -6.34
N THR A 31 14.80 22.73 -7.65
CA THR A 31 14.24 23.97 -8.22
C THR A 31 12.72 24.06 -8.13
N GLY A 32 12.05 23.00 -7.68
CA GLY A 32 10.60 22.94 -7.60
C GLY A 32 9.88 22.65 -8.94
N GLU A 33 10.61 22.40 -10.01
CA GLU A 33 10.05 21.99 -11.30
C GLU A 33 9.35 20.62 -11.19
N ILE A 34 9.93 19.71 -10.43
CA ILE A 34 9.27 18.46 -10.02
C ILE A 34 8.85 18.61 -8.57
N ARG A 35 7.55 18.55 -8.33
CA ARG A 35 6.98 18.67 -6.99
C ARG A 35 7.29 17.44 -6.12
N LYS A 36 7.43 17.65 -4.82
CA LYS A 36 7.70 16.56 -3.86
C LYS A 36 6.60 15.48 -3.82
N ASP A 37 5.35 15.86 -4.05
CA ASP A 37 4.23 14.91 -4.14
C ASP A 37 4.34 13.99 -5.37
N ALA A 38 4.80 14.51 -6.51
CA ALA A 38 5.10 13.70 -7.69
C ALA A 38 6.24 12.70 -7.42
N VAL A 39 7.27 13.10 -6.68
CA VAL A 39 8.35 12.21 -6.26
C VAL A 39 7.83 11.10 -5.35
N ARG A 40 6.94 11.44 -4.40
CA ARG A 40 6.29 10.44 -3.55
C ARG A 40 5.41 9.47 -4.35
N ALA A 41 4.64 9.98 -5.31
CA ALA A 41 3.83 9.16 -6.20
C ALA A 41 4.70 8.18 -7.01
N TYR A 42 5.82 8.66 -7.55
CA TYR A 42 6.78 7.83 -8.27
C TYR A 42 7.37 6.74 -7.36
N LYS A 43 7.79 7.09 -6.15
CA LYS A 43 8.32 6.11 -5.19
C LYS A 43 7.31 5.01 -4.86
N ARG A 44 6.03 5.36 -4.66
CA ARG A 44 4.96 4.37 -4.44
C ARG A 44 4.84 3.40 -5.60
N ASN A 45 4.86 3.93 -6.82
CA ASN A 45 4.76 3.10 -8.02
C ASN A 45 5.96 2.17 -8.20
N LEU A 46 7.14 2.52 -7.65
CA LEU A 46 8.31 1.65 -7.68
C LEU A 46 8.07 0.32 -6.97
N ALA A 47 7.27 0.28 -5.92
CA ALA A 47 6.95 -0.97 -5.22
C ALA A 47 6.20 -1.96 -6.13
N ILE A 48 5.30 -1.44 -6.98
CA ILE A 48 4.57 -2.22 -7.97
C ILE A 48 5.49 -2.59 -9.16
N ILE A 49 6.23 -1.61 -9.67
CA ILE A 49 7.17 -1.81 -10.79
C ILE A 49 8.23 -2.84 -10.43
N ASN A 50 8.71 -2.84 -9.19
CA ASN A 50 9.69 -3.80 -8.69
C ASN A 50 9.07 -5.15 -8.30
N GLY A 51 7.77 -5.35 -8.51
CA GLY A 51 7.09 -6.62 -8.29
C GLY A 51 6.88 -7.00 -6.82
N ARG A 52 7.05 -6.07 -5.86
CA ARG A 52 6.79 -6.36 -4.44
C ARG A 52 5.31 -6.60 -4.18
N TYR A 53 4.45 -5.80 -4.79
CA TYR A 53 3.00 -5.96 -4.72
C TYR A 53 2.40 -6.09 -6.11
N SER A 54 1.43 -6.98 -6.24
CA SER A 54 0.66 -7.14 -7.47
C SER A 54 -0.30 -5.96 -7.69
N LEU A 55 -0.79 -5.81 -8.91
CA LEU A 55 -1.85 -4.83 -9.19
C LEU A 55 -3.12 -5.10 -8.36
N TYR A 56 -3.42 -6.36 -8.08
CA TYR A 56 -4.54 -6.76 -7.22
C TYR A 56 -4.35 -6.21 -5.80
N GLU A 57 -3.18 -6.41 -5.21
CA GLU A 57 -2.85 -5.88 -3.88
C GLU A 57 -2.93 -4.35 -3.83
N TYR A 58 -2.44 -3.68 -4.87
CA TYR A 58 -2.56 -2.23 -4.96
C TYR A 58 -4.03 -1.76 -4.97
N ARG A 59 -4.88 -2.41 -5.76
CA ARG A 59 -6.33 -2.12 -5.80
C ARG A 59 -7.00 -2.39 -4.46
N LEU A 60 -6.59 -3.44 -3.78
CA LEU A 60 -7.07 -3.75 -2.43
C LEU A 60 -6.65 -2.69 -1.42
N MET A 61 -5.40 -2.22 -1.47
CA MET A 61 -4.91 -1.11 -0.65
C MET A 61 -5.70 0.18 -0.91
N GLU A 62 -6.00 0.49 -2.17
CA GLU A 62 -6.80 1.65 -2.56
C GLU A 62 -8.24 1.56 -1.99
N ALA A 63 -8.85 0.38 -2.06
CA ALA A 63 -10.17 0.15 -1.47
C ALA A 63 -10.17 0.32 0.06
N PHE A 64 -9.15 -0.19 0.75
CA PHE A 64 -9.00 0.03 2.19
C PHE A 64 -8.78 1.50 2.53
N TYR A 65 -7.97 2.21 1.76
CA TYR A 65 -7.74 3.64 1.96
C TYR A 65 -9.04 4.45 1.84
N THR A 66 -9.81 4.20 0.79
CA THR A 66 -11.13 4.82 0.59
C THR A 66 -12.05 4.53 1.77
N LYS A 67 -12.12 3.26 2.20
CA LYS A 67 -12.96 2.87 3.33
C LYS A 67 -12.54 3.53 4.65
N MET A 68 -11.25 3.67 4.92
CA MET A 68 -10.75 4.38 6.11
C MET A 68 -11.20 5.84 6.15
N ARG A 69 -11.32 6.48 4.99
CA ARG A 69 -11.72 7.89 4.89
C ARG A 69 -13.22 8.10 4.95
N GLU A 70 -13.96 7.27 4.21
CA GLU A 70 -15.42 7.42 4.07
C GLU A 70 -16.18 6.84 5.27
N HIS A 71 -15.63 5.80 5.89
CA HIS A 71 -16.26 5.07 6.99
C HIS A 71 -15.30 4.88 8.17
N PRO A 72 -14.85 5.96 8.83
CA PRO A 72 -13.95 5.86 9.97
C PRO A 72 -14.62 5.10 11.12
N GLY A 73 -13.92 4.10 11.64
CA GLY A 73 -14.41 3.25 12.74
C GLY A 73 -15.05 1.94 12.29
N GLU A 74 -15.33 1.74 11.01
CA GLU A 74 -15.75 0.44 10.52
C GLU A 74 -14.58 -0.56 10.42
N PRO A 75 -14.86 -1.88 10.60
CA PRO A 75 -13.84 -2.91 10.42
C PRO A 75 -13.25 -2.88 9.02
N LEU A 76 -11.93 -2.83 8.93
CA LEU A 76 -11.19 -2.86 7.66
C LEU A 76 -10.94 -4.32 7.26
N GLN A 77 -11.93 -4.89 6.61
CA GLN A 77 -11.92 -6.26 6.14
C GLN A 77 -12.44 -6.35 4.71
N ALA A 78 -11.92 -7.30 3.96
CA ALA A 78 -12.38 -7.68 2.64
C ALA A 78 -12.62 -9.19 2.58
N GLN A 79 -13.55 -9.62 1.74
CA GLN A 79 -13.71 -11.03 1.42
C GLN A 79 -12.84 -11.37 0.21
N VAL A 80 -12.02 -12.40 0.36
CA VAL A 80 -11.11 -12.86 -0.68
C VAL A 80 -11.38 -14.34 -0.94
N ALA A 81 -11.57 -14.71 -2.19
CA ALA A 81 -11.71 -16.10 -2.55
C ALA A 81 -10.41 -16.87 -2.21
N GLU A 82 -10.54 -18.12 -1.74
CA GLU A 82 -9.36 -18.91 -1.35
C GLU A 82 -8.38 -19.09 -2.53
N ASN A 83 -8.89 -19.15 -3.75
CA ASN A 83 -8.08 -19.23 -4.97
C ASN A 83 -7.29 -17.95 -5.25
N ASP A 84 -7.68 -16.82 -4.68
CA ASP A 84 -7.02 -15.54 -4.87
C ASP A 84 -5.89 -15.29 -3.84
N TYR A 85 -5.62 -16.25 -2.96
CA TYR A 85 -4.58 -16.13 -1.94
C TYR A 85 -3.22 -15.71 -2.53
N LEU A 86 -2.84 -16.29 -3.67
CA LEU A 86 -1.57 -15.96 -4.32
C LEU A 86 -1.50 -14.50 -4.78
N HIS A 87 -2.65 -13.88 -5.07
CA HIS A 87 -2.72 -12.48 -5.50
C HIS A 87 -2.55 -11.47 -4.35
N ILE A 88 -2.71 -11.93 -3.10
CA ILE A 88 -2.54 -11.10 -1.90
C ILE A 88 -1.38 -11.57 -1.01
N LYS A 89 -0.62 -12.54 -1.50
CA LYS A 89 0.45 -13.17 -0.72
C LYS A 89 1.51 -12.17 -0.26
N GLY A 90 1.84 -11.19 -1.07
CA GLY A 90 2.81 -10.15 -0.72
C GLY A 90 2.39 -9.35 0.51
N MET A 91 1.12 -8.94 0.59
CA MET A 91 0.60 -8.24 1.76
C MET A 91 0.51 -9.14 3.00
N VAL A 92 0.25 -10.44 2.82
CA VAL A 92 0.21 -11.40 3.94
C VAL A 92 1.62 -11.67 4.46
N ASP A 93 2.60 -11.87 3.58
CA ASP A 93 4.01 -12.11 3.94
C ASP A 93 4.64 -10.89 4.66
N ASP A 94 4.16 -9.69 4.37
CA ASP A 94 4.60 -8.44 5.01
C ASP A 94 3.78 -8.08 6.28
N ASP A 95 2.95 -9.00 6.79
CA ASP A 95 2.08 -8.80 7.95
C ASP A 95 1.10 -7.61 7.81
N LEU A 96 0.76 -7.22 6.59
CA LEU A 96 -0.20 -6.13 6.33
C LEU A 96 -1.65 -6.61 6.40
N LEU A 97 -1.87 -7.91 6.15
CA LEU A 97 -3.15 -8.59 6.22
C LEU A 97 -3.07 -9.82 7.11
N VAL A 98 -4.14 -10.05 7.86
CA VAL A 98 -4.39 -11.31 8.56
C VAL A 98 -5.59 -12.00 7.91
N LEU A 99 -5.43 -13.27 7.58
CA LEU A 99 -6.50 -14.06 6.97
C LEU A 99 -7.24 -14.86 8.04
N ARG A 100 -8.56 -14.81 8.00
CA ARG A 100 -9.45 -15.67 8.81
C ARG A 100 -10.30 -16.55 7.90
N ARG A 101 -10.27 -17.84 8.13
CA ARG A 101 -11.20 -18.79 7.49
C ARG A 101 -12.47 -18.85 8.28
N ASN A 102 -13.60 -18.94 7.57
CA ASN A 102 -14.89 -19.21 8.22
C ASN A 102 -14.96 -20.69 8.63
N PRO A 103 -15.21 -21.01 9.92
CA PRO A 103 -15.27 -22.41 10.42
C PRO A 103 -16.51 -23.10 9.90
N GLY A 104 -17.15 -23.04 9.00
CA GLY A 104 -18.31 -23.68 8.40
C GLY A 104 -18.29 -23.56 6.87
N GLY A 105 -17.09 -23.50 6.32
CA GLY A 105 -16.87 -23.21 4.92
C GLY A 105 -17.65 -24.13 3.98
N MET A 106 -18.21 -23.58 2.93
CA MET A 106 -18.87 -24.34 1.87
C MET A 106 -17.83 -24.99 0.96
N TRP A 107 -18.10 -26.21 0.55
CA TRP A 107 -17.28 -26.97 -0.37
C TRP A 107 -18.12 -27.32 -1.60
N SER A 108 -17.54 -27.20 -2.77
CA SER A 108 -18.15 -27.63 -4.01
C SER A 108 -17.14 -28.43 -4.82
N PHE A 109 -17.53 -29.62 -5.27
CA PHE A 109 -16.67 -30.54 -6.03
C PHE A 109 -15.30 -30.81 -5.37
N GLY A 110 -15.27 -30.88 -4.02
CA GLY A 110 -14.02 -31.09 -3.28
C GLY A 110 -13.11 -29.85 -3.14
N LEU A 111 -13.56 -28.69 -3.60
CA LEU A 111 -12.83 -27.42 -3.48
C LEU A 111 -13.51 -26.50 -2.47
N PRO A 112 -12.75 -25.82 -1.62
CA PRO A 112 -13.31 -24.81 -0.73
C PRO A 112 -13.76 -23.60 -1.56
N ILE A 113 -15.02 -23.22 -1.43
CA ILE A 113 -15.63 -22.08 -2.13
C ILE A 113 -15.98 -20.93 -1.19
N SER A 114 -15.75 -21.10 0.09
CA SER A 114 -16.00 -20.04 1.06
C SER A 114 -14.94 -18.96 0.98
N PRO A 115 -15.34 -17.69 0.94
CA PRO A 115 -14.38 -16.62 0.98
C PRO A 115 -13.68 -16.58 2.34
N MET A 116 -12.39 -16.25 2.32
CA MET A 116 -11.61 -15.88 3.50
C MET A 116 -11.85 -14.41 3.83
N GLN A 117 -11.81 -14.07 5.10
CA GLN A 117 -11.77 -12.68 5.53
C GLN A 117 -10.32 -12.21 5.62
N ALA A 118 -9.98 -11.20 4.84
CA ALA A 118 -8.71 -10.50 4.94
C ALA A 118 -8.91 -9.26 5.80
N LEU A 119 -8.25 -9.21 6.96
CA LEU A 119 -8.30 -8.10 7.90
C LEU A 119 -7.03 -7.27 7.79
N LEU A 120 -7.18 -5.97 7.65
CA LEU A 120 -6.05 -5.05 7.62
C LEU A 120 -5.46 -4.88 9.01
N THR A 121 -4.14 -5.07 9.13
CA THR A 121 -3.38 -4.88 10.37
C THR A 121 -3.08 -3.40 10.63
N GLU A 122 -2.59 -3.06 11.83
CA GLU A 122 -2.13 -1.70 12.12
C GLU A 122 -0.91 -1.32 11.26
N ALA A 123 -0.03 -2.28 10.96
CA ALA A 123 1.07 -2.07 10.01
C ALA A 123 0.54 -1.78 8.61
N GLY A 124 -0.48 -2.52 8.16
CA GLY A 124 -1.15 -2.28 6.89
C GLY A 124 -1.80 -0.90 6.83
N LYS A 125 -2.48 -0.45 7.88
CA LYS A 125 -3.07 0.90 7.94
C LYS A 125 -2.00 1.99 7.80
N LYS A 126 -0.89 1.86 8.53
CA LYS A 126 0.23 2.81 8.46
C LYS A 126 0.82 2.88 7.05
N LEU A 127 1.07 1.73 6.45
CA LEU A 127 1.61 1.65 5.09
C LEU A 127 0.65 2.30 4.08
N ILE A 128 -0.63 1.95 4.12
CA ILE A 128 -1.64 2.48 3.20
C ILE A 128 -1.76 4.00 3.36
N ASN A 129 -1.81 4.51 4.58
CA ASN A 129 -1.83 5.95 4.80
C ASN A 129 -0.58 6.64 4.25
N SER A 130 0.61 6.09 4.46
CA SER A 130 1.83 6.67 3.90
C SER A 130 1.85 6.60 2.37
N PHE A 131 1.25 5.56 1.79
CA PHE A 131 1.15 5.35 0.35
C PHE A 131 0.25 6.38 -0.35
N PHE A 132 -0.87 6.71 0.26
CA PHE A 132 -1.94 7.48 -0.39
C PHE A 132 -2.07 8.93 0.10
N ASN A 133 -1.43 9.31 1.22
CA ASN A 133 -1.47 10.70 1.73
C ASN A 133 -0.97 11.78 0.75
N GLY A 134 -0.26 11.42 -0.30
CA GLY A 134 0.14 12.35 -1.35
C GLY A 134 -0.92 12.57 -2.44
N ARG A 135 -2.05 11.82 -2.44
CA ARG A 135 -3.13 12.00 -3.42
C ARG A 135 -4.12 13.10 -3.03
N ASP A 136 -4.18 13.44 -1.74
CA ASP A 136 -5.16 14.39 -1.21
C ASP A 136 -4.82 15.87 -1.51
N ILE A 137 -3.69 16.11 -2.17
CA ILE A 137 -3.22 17.47 -2.51
C ILE A 137 -3.71 17.91 -3.90
N GLU A 138 -4.32 17.00 -4.66
CA GLU A 138 -4.76 17.28 -6.05
C GLU A 138 -6.27 17.53 -6.21
N ASN A 139 -7.04 17.70 -5.11
CA ASN A 139 -8.47 18.09 -5.16
C ASN A 139 -8.72 19.43 -4.49
#